data_f43358b7360fa9980e7732f707bc490b
#
_entry.id   f43358b7360fa9980e7732f707bc490b
#
_cell.length_a   1.000
_cell.length_b   1.000
_cell.length_c   1.000
_cell.angle_alpha   90.00
_cell.angle_beta   90.00
_cell.angle_gamma   90.00
#
_symmetry.space_group_name_H-M   'P 1'
#
loop_
_entity.id
_entity.type
_entity.pdbx_description
1 polymer ?
#
loop_
_entity_poly.entity_id
_entity_poly.type
_entity_poly.pdbx_seq_one_letter_code
_entity_poly.pdbx_strand_id
1 'polypeptide(L)'
;MSEKQKIISVVGPTASGKTSLAVELAKIFDGEVISADSMQIYQGMQIATAKPDKAEMQGIPHHLMDFLPSDKSYSVAMFTDDAKRCITDISSRGKLPILAGGTGLYVDSLLRNIKFSEEERDEKLSRELWQKYEEEGIDSLLQKLSAIDPPSYERLKEGRNPKRIIRAIEFFYTTGKTITEQNEMSRLEESPYDAIKIGLGFLDREKLYERINLRVDLMLKNGLLEEARQVLGSELSQTSVKAIGYKELMPYFEGEQSLEECIEKLKRETRRYAKRQLTWFKRDKEINWLYVDEEPNFEALLDKAVQIIKGRLYG
;
A
#
# COMPACT_ATOMS: atom_id res chain seq x y z
N MET A 1 -27.18 17.06 -5.80
CA MET A 1 -26.02 16.17 -5.63
C MET A 1 -25.44 16.46 -4.25
N SER A 2 -25.23 15.47 -3.41
CA SER A 2 -24.53 15.70 -2.12
C SER A 2 -23.11 16.18 -2.39
N GLU A 3 -22.66 17.13 -1.62
CA GLU A 3 -21.26 17.61 -1.71
C GLU A 3 -20.30 16.44 -1.42
N LYS A 4 -19.28 16.27 -2.31
CA LYS A 4 -18.30 15.19 -2.13
C LYS A 4 -17.44 15.47 -0.90
N GLN A 5 -17.13 14.41 -0.14
CA GLN A 5 -16.28 14.51 1.04
C GLN A 5 -14.85 14.88 0.64
N LYS A 6 -14.33 16.00 1.16
CA LYS A 6 -12.96 16.44 0.91
C LYS A 6 -11.95 15.57 1.67
N ILE A 7 -10.89 15.14 0.99
CA ILE A 7 -9.79 14.33 1.53
C ILE A 7 -8.46 14.83 0.96
N ILE A 8 -7.43 14.92 1.80
CA ILE A 8 -6.05 15.04 1.31
C ILE A 8 -5.45 13.64 1.19
N SER A 9 -4.75 13.35 0.09
CA SER A 9 -4.03 12.10 -0.09
C SER A 9 -2.54 12.36 -0.30
N VAL A 10 -1.68 11.84 0.59
CA VAL A 10 -0.21 11.96 0.52
C VAL A 10 0.38 10.62 0.13
N VAL A 11 0.87 10.51 -1.10
CA VAL A 11 1.38 9.27 -1.68
C VAL A 11 2.83 9.39 -2.13
N GLY A 12 3.47 8.26 -2.39
CA GLY A 12 4.84 8.22 -2.89
C GLY A 12 5.61 7.00 -2.38
N PRO A 13 6.88 6.83 -2.76
CA PRO A 13 7.69 5.67 -2.38
C PRO A 13 8.06 5.70 -0.90
N THR A 14 8.52 4.54 -0.39
CA THR A 14 9.14 4.50 0.94
C THR A 14 10.35 5.45 0.99
N ALA A 15 10.69 5.97 2.15
CA ALA A 15 11.76 6.95 2.40
C ALA A 15 11.57 8.33 1.73
N SER A 16 10.38 8.67 1.21
CA SER A 16 10.13 9.99 0.60
C SER A 16 9.71 11.10 1.58
N GLY A 17 9.40 10.79 2.86
CA GLY A 17 8.99 11.80 3.84
C GLY A 17 7.47 12.00 3.95
N LYS A 18 6.67 11.07 3.43
CA LYS A 18 5.19 11.15 3.48
C LYS A 18 4.62 11.38 4.87
N THR A 19 5.14 10.67 5.86
CA THR A 19 4.67 10.76 7.26
C THR A 19 4.84 12.17 7.79
N SER A 20 6.04 12.74 7.67
CA SER A 20 6.30 14.11 8.12
C SER A 20 5.41 15.13 7.41
N LEU A 21 5.22 14.99 6.08
CA LEU A 21 4.31 15.88 5.35
C LEU A 21 2.86 15.72 5.82
N ALA A 22 2.39 14.49 6.00
CA ALA A 22 1.01 14.24 6.46
C ALA A 22 0.75 14.82 7.86
N VAL A 23 1.71 14.70 8.77
CA VAL A 23 1.62 15.27 10.13
C VAL A 23 1.55 16.80 10.09
N GLU A 24 2.43 17.45 9.32
CA GLU A 24 2.39 18.94 9.22
C GLU A 24 1.12 19.43 8.53
N LEU A 25 0.65 18.74 7.49
CA LEU A 25 -0.64 19.04 6.87
C LEU A 25 -1.81 18.85 7.86
N ALA A 26 -1.75 17.81 8.71
CA ALA A 26 -2.78 17.59 9.73
C ALA A 26 -2.84 18.72 10.75
N LYS A 27 -1.71 19.29 11.14
CA LYS A 27 -1.65 20.48 12.02
C LYS A 27 -2.24 21.72 11.36
N ILE A 28 -1.88 21.96 10.09
CA ILE A 28 -2.29 23.17 9.36
C ILE A 28 -3.79 23.16 9.03
N PHE A 29 -4.35 21.99 8.70
CA PHE A 29 -5.73 21.85 8.23
C PHE A 29 -6.66 21.23 9.27
N ASP A 30 -6.27 21.13 10.55
CA ASP A 30 -7.02 20.44 11.62
C ASP A 30 -7.49 19.07 11.19
N GLY A 31 -6.55 18.23 10.74
CA GLY A 31 -6.83 16.90 10.20
C GLY A 31 -6.34 15.78 11.09
N GLU A 32 -6.69 14.55 10.67
CA GLU A 32 -6.18 13.29 11.25
C GLU A 32 -5.71 12.37 10.15
N VAL A 33 -4.68 11.57 10.43
CA VAL A 33 -4.03 10.71 9.43
C VAL A 33 -4.67 9.32 9.40
N ILE A 34 -4.95 8.81 8.20
CA ILE A 34 -5.35 7.43 7.94
C ILE A 34 -4.19 6.77 7.19
N SER A 35 -3.57 5.74 7.79
CA SER A 35 -2.46 5.02 7.15
C SER A 35 -2.97 4.12 6.03
N ALA A 36 -2.44 4.32 4.81
CA ALA A 36 -2.64 3.45 3.66
C ALA A 36 -1.38 2.60 3.38
N ASP A 37 -0.90 1.94 4.42
CA ASP A 37 0.21 1.00 4.34
C ASP A 37 -0.22 -0.39 4.83
N SER A 38 -0.06 -1.42 3.97
CA SER A 38 -0.53 -2.77 4.24
C SER A 38 0.28 -3.53 5.28
N MET A 39 1.40 -2.98 5.74
CA MET A 39 2.25 -3.61 6.76
C MET A 39 2.21 -2.88 8.09
N GLN A 40 1.96 -1.56 8.10
CA GLN A 40 1.87 -0.79 9.35
C GLN A 40 0.63 -1.13 10.21
N ILE A 41 -0.32 -1.87 9.66
CA ILE A 41 -1.51 -2.34 10.39
C ILE A 41 -1.18 -3.36 11.49
N TYR A 42 -0.08 -4.13 11.30
CA TYR A 42 0.24 -5.25 12.18
C TYR A 42 0.92 -4.82 13.48
N GLN A 43 0.47 -5.36 14.60
CA GLN A 43 1.11 -5.22 15.90
C GLN A 43 2.48 -5.90 15.93
N GLY A 44 3.43 -5.33 16.68
CA GLY A 44 4.77 -5.88 16.85
C GLY A 44 5.70 -5.71 15.64
N MET A 45 5.24 -5.12 14.55
CA MET A 45 6.01 -4.84 13.35
C MET A 45 6.30 -3.34 13.25
N GLN A 46 7.18 -2.82 14.10
CA GLN A 46 7.43 -1.39 14.24
C GLN A 46 8.54 -0.89 13.31
N ILE A 47 9.72 -1.54 13.40
CA ILE A 47 10.95 -1.06 12.76
C ILE A 47 10.94 -1.39 11.27
N ALA A 48 10.74 -2.66 10.90
CA ALA A 48 10.75 -3.08 9.49
C ALA A 48 9.71 -2.36 8.64
N THR A 49 8.53 -2.06 9.20
CA THR A 49 7.46 -1.34 8.50
C THR A 49 7.64 0.17 8.54
N ALA A 50 8.65 0.64 9.28
CA ALA A 50 8.89 2.06 9.56
C ALA A 50 7.63 2.79 10.01
N LYS A 51 6.93 2.18 10.94
CA LYS A 51 5.75 2.76 11.59
C LYS A 51 6.20 3.99 12.38
N PRO A 52 5.53 5.14 12.26
CA PRO A 52 5.91 6.33 13.02
C PRO A 52 5.76 6.09 14.52
N ASP A 53 6.68 6.60 15.29
CA ASP A 53 6.61 6.64 16.72
C ASP A 53 5.79 7.86 17.22
N LYS A 54 5.58 7.96 18.56
CA LYS A 54 4.83 9.07 19.15
C LYS A 54 5.46 10.44 18.91
N ALA A 55 6.78 10.51 18.80
CA ALA A 55 7.49 11.76 18.51
C ALA A 55 7.29 12.17 17.07
N GLU A 56 7.33 11.24 16.13
CA GLU A 56 7.06 11.48 14.71
C GLU A 56 5.59 11.82 14.44
N MET A 57 4.65 11.22 15.20
CA MET A 57 3.21 11.54 15.13
C MET A 57 2.89 12.93 15.67
N GLN A 58 3.69 13.50 16.55
CA GLN A 58 3.56 14.84 17.13
C GLN A 58 2.15 15.15 17.68
N GLY A 59 1.50 14.16 18.29
CA GLY A 59 0.15 14.28 18.85
C GLY A 59 -1.00 14.19 17.85
N ILE A 60 -0.73 14.05 16.53
CA ILE A 60 -1.75 13.84 15.52
C ILE A 60 -2.27 12.40 15.61
N PRO A 61 -3.60 12.19 15.68
CA PRO A 61 -4.17 10.85 15.61
C PRO A 61 -3.86 10.16 14.29
N HIS A 62 -3.42 8.89 14.39
CA HIS A 62 -3.17 8.03 13.24
C HIS A 62 -4.10 6.81 13.32
N HIS A 63 -4.91 6.63 12.29
CA HIS A 63 -5.86 5.53 12.17
C HIS A 63 -5.32 4.42 11.29
N LEU A 64 -5.82 3.22 11.45
CA LEU A 64 -5.47 2.00 10.70
C LEU A 64 -3.97 1.65 10.80
N MET A 65 -3.44 1.79 12.01
CA MET A 65 -2.06 1.48 12.32
C MET A 65 -2.00 0.72 13.64
N ASP A 66 -1.15 -0.32 13.71
CA ASP A 66 -0.84 -1.08 14.95
C ASP A 66 -2.05 -1.69 15.66
N PHE A 67 -3.05 -2.17 14.93
CA PHE A 67 -4.29 -2.68 15.52
C PHE A 67 -4.54 -4.17 15.27
N LEU A 68 -3.88 -4.78 14.28
CA LEU A 68 -4.14 -6.16 13.86
C LEU A 68 -3.04 -7.12 14.34
N PRO A 69 -3.35 -8.24 15.00
CA PRO A 69 -2.39 -9.28 15.28
C PRO A 69 -1.75 -9.85 14.00
N SER A 70 -0.47 -10.25 14.08
CA SER A 70 0.32 -10.70 12.92
C SER A 70 -0.16 -12.02 12.29
N ASP A 71 -0.90 -12.83 13.04
CA ASP A 71 -1.53 -14.08 12.58
C ASP A 71 -2.81 -13.85 11.75
N LYS A 72 -3.36 -12.66 11.78
CA LYS A 72 -4.60 -12.33 11.06
C LYS A 72 -4.33 -11.82 9.65
N SER A 73 -5.15 -12.25 8.71
CA SER A 73 -5.12 -11.72 7.33
C SER A 73 -5.91 -10.43 7.23
N TYR A 74 -5.42 -9.51 6.40
CA TYR A 74 -6.11 -8.25 6.11
C TYR A 74 -6.15 -7.99 4.62
N SER A 75 -7.34 -7.78 4.10
CA SER A 75 -7.58 -7.60 2.68
C SER A 75 -7.76 -6.12 2.31
N VAL A 76 -7.65 -5.81 1.02
CA VAL A 76 -7.95 -4.46 0.50
C VAL A 76 -9.44 -4.10 0.71
N ALA A 77 -10.35 -5.06 0.71
CA ALA A 77 -11.76 -4.85 1.01
C ALA A 77 -11.94 -4.38 2.47
N MET A 78 -11.36 -5.11 3.43
CA MET A 78 -11.36 -4.73 4.85
C MET A 78 -10.76 -3.34 5.05
N PHE A 79 -9.62 -3.05 4.40
CA PHE A 79 -9.03 -1.71 4.45
C PHE A 79 -10.00 -0.64 3.96
N THR A 80 -10.66 -0.88 2.83
CA THR A 80 -11.56 0.11 2.24
C THR A 80 -12.73 0.42 3.16
N ASP A 81 -13.31 -0.59 3.81
CA ASP A 81 -14.42 -0.43 4.74
C ASP A 81 -13.99 0.27 6.02
N ASP A 82 -12.85 -0.11 6.59
CA ASP A 82 -12.29 0.54 7.78
C ASP A 82 -11.92 1.99 7.49
N ALA A 83 -11.31 2.28 6.34
CA ALA A 83 -10.95 3.64 5.95
C ALA A 83 -12.18 4.52 5.71
N LYS A 84 -13.26 3.99 5.13
CA LYS A 84 -14.55 4.69 5.01
C LYS A 84 -15.13 5.05 6.38
N ARG A 85 -15.08 4.13 7.35
CA ARG A 85 -15.50 4.40 8.73
C ARG A 85 -14.66 5.52 9.38
N CYS A 86 -13.34 5.45 9.23
CA CYS A 86 -12.44 6.50 9.73
C CYS A 86 -12.74 7.86 9.09
N ILE A 87 -12.92 7.92 7.77
CA ILE A 87 -13.25 9.16 7.06
C ILE A 87 -14.55 9.75 7.60
N THR A 88 -15.59 8.93 7.75
CA THR A 88 -16.89 9.36 8.26
C THR A 88 -16.77 9.90 9.69
N ASP A 89 -16.06 9.22 10.58
CA ASP A 89 -15.84 9.64 11.96
C ASP A 89 -15.07 10.97 12.02
N ILE A 90 -13.93 11.06 11.34
CA ILE A 90 -13.09 12.28 11.31
C ILE A 90 -13.90 13.47 10.82
N SER A 91 -14.63 13.28 9.71
CA SER A 91 -15.42 14.35 9.10
C SER A 91 -16.60 14.75 9.97
N SER A 92 -17.24 13.82 10.69
CA SER A 92 -18.34 14.13 11.61
C SER A 92 -17.91 15.02 12.77
N ARG A 93 -16.61 15.01 13.11
CA ARG A 93 -15.99 15.89 14.10
C ARG A 93 -15.50 17.23 13.51
N GLY A 94 -15.81 17.51 12.25
CA GLY A 94 -15.38 18.72 11.54
C GLY A 94 -13.90 18.73 11.13
N LYS A 95 -13.20 17.60 11.23
CA LYS A 95 -11.78 17.48 10.90
C LYS A 95 -11.57 16.97 9.47
N LEU A 96 -10.38 17.25 8.92
CA LEU A 96 -10.04 16.86 7.55
C LEU A 96 -9.32 15.50 7.52
N PRO A 97 -9.87 14.47 6.84
CA PRO A 97 -9.19 13.20 6.68
C PRO A 97 -7.94 13.35 5.77
N ILE A 98 -6.80 12.82 6.21
CA ILE A 98 -5.54 12.80 5.46
C ILE A 98 -5.12 11.35 5.25
N LEU A 99 -5.27 10.84 4.05
CA LEU A 99 -4.85 9.50 3.67
C LEU A 99 -3.35 9.52 3.31
N ALA A 100 -2.53 8.84 4.09
CA ALA A 100 -1.08 8.82 3.87
C ALA A 100 -0.56 7.39 3.70
N GLY A 101 0.13 7.08 2.59
CA GLY A 101 0.70 5.75 2.45
C GLY A 101 1.35 5.43 1.12
N GLY A 102 1.92 4.22 1.06
CA GLY A 102 2.64 3.71 -0.11
C GLY A 102 1.97 2.52 -0.79
N THR A 103 0.87 2.00 -0.25
CA THR A 103 0.14 0.87 -0.83
C THR A 103 -0.87 1.37 -1.86
N GLY A 104 -0.41 1.49 -3.12
CA GLY A 104 -1.20 2.09 -4.19
C GLY A 104 -2.55 1.42 -4.42
N LEU A 105 -2.65 0.09 -4.21
CA LEU A 105 -3.93 -0.62 -4.29
C LEU A 105 -4.93 -0.11 -3.24
N TYR A 106 -4.48 0.18 -2.01
CA TYR A 106 -5.34 0.70 -0.94
C TYR A 106 -5.86 2.10 -1.29
N VAL A 107 -4.94 2.98 -1.70
CA VAL A 107 -5.27 4.36 -2.08
C VAL A 107 -6.27 4.38 -3.25
N ASP A 108 -5.98 3.64 -4.33
CA ASP A 108 -6.85 3.60 -5.50
C ASP A 108 -8.22 3.01 -5.18
N SER A 109 -8.26 1.91 -4.41
CA SER A 109 -9.53 1.25 -4.08
C SER A 109 -10.44 2.14 -3.25
N LEU A 110 -9.90 2.86 -2.30
CA LEU A 110 -10.66 3.80 -1.48
C LEU A 110 -11.12 5.02 -2.30
N LEU A 111 -10.17 5.73 -2.93
CA LEU A 111 -10.45 7.00 -3.59
C LEU A 111 -11.30 6.85 -4.87
N ARG A 112 -11.26 5.70 -5.52
CA ARG A 112 -12.11 5.38 -6.69
C ARG A 112 -13.38 4.63 -6.32
N ASN A 113 -13.64 4.44 -5.02
CA ASN A 113 -14.79 3.71 -4.50
C ASN A 113 -14.97 2.31 -5.11
N ILE A 114 -13.84 1.57 -5.26
CA ILE A 114 -13.90 0.21 -5.84
C ILE A 114 -14.68 -0.69 -4.90
N LYS A 115 -15.75 -1.30 -5.41
CA LYS A 115 -16.52 -2.30 -4.68
C LYS A 115 -15.87 -3.66 -4.84
N PHE A 116 -15.63 -4.30 -3.73
CA PHE A 116 -15.21 -5.69 -3.69
C PHE A 116 -16.43 -6.59 -3.53
N SER A 117 -16.37 -7.79 -4.11
CA SER A 117 -17.38 -8.82 -3.87
C SER A 117 -17.35 -9.21 -2.38
N GLU A 118 -18.50 -9.30 -1.76
CA GLU A 118 -18.67 -9.77 -0.37
C GLU A 118 -18.50 -11.29 -0.25
N GLU A 119 -18.42 -11.99 -1.38
CA GLU A 119 -18.34 -13.44 -1.39
C GLU A 119 -16.99 -13.95 -0.87
N GLU A 120 -17.07 -14.87 0.07
CA GLU A 120 -15.92 -15.55 0.63
C GLU A 120 -15.17 -16.33 -0.46
N ARG A 121 -13.87 -16.40 -0.30
CA ARG A 121 -13.00 -17.15 -1.21
C ARG A 121 -13.27 -18.63 -1.07
N ASP A 122 -13.54 -19.31 -2.18
CA ASP A 122 -13.61 -20.77 -2.21
C ASP A 122 -12.20 -21.38 -2.11
N GLU A 123 -11.81 -21.76 -0.88
CA GLU A 123 -10.49 -22.33 -0.63
C GLU A 123 -10.28 -23.69 -1.32
N LYS A 124 -11.36 -24.46 -1.58
CA LYS A 124 -11.26 -25.74 -2.28
C LYS A 124 -10.92 -25.48 -3.74
N LEU A 125 -11.67 -24.62 -4.40
CA LEU A 125 -11.41 -24.23 -5.78
C LEU A 125 -10.00 -23.61 -5.92
N SER A 126 -9.59 -22.79 -4.95
CA SER A 126 -8.24 -22.21 -4.94
C SER A 126 -7.17 -23.29 -4.95
N ARG A 127 -7.28 -24.30 -4.08
CA ARG A 127 -6.32 -25.43 -4.02
C ARG A 127 -6.30 -26.23 -5.31
N GLU A 128 -7.46 -26.52 -5.89
CA GLU A 128 -7.58 -27.24 -7.17
C GLU A 128 -6.89 -26.49 -8.31
N LEU A 129 -7.05 -25.16 -8.37
CA LEU A 129 -6.40 -24.33 -9.40
C LEU A 129 -4.87 -24.22 -9.21
N TRP A 130 -4.40 -24.17 -7.95
CA TRP A 130 -2.98 -24.22 -7.65
C TRP A 130 -2.37 -25.58 -8.00
N GLN A 131 -3.02 -26.68 -7.66
CA GLN A 131 -2.60 -28.04 -8.04
C GLN A 131 -2.53 -28.16 -9.56
N LYS A 132 -3.56 -27.71 -10.28
CA LYS A 132 -3.56 -27.70 -11.74
C LYS A 132 -2.41 -26.88 -12.34
N TYR A 133 -2.06 -25.74 -11.72
CA TYR A 133 -0.90 -24.97 -12.11
C TYR A 133 0.42 -25.74 -11.92
N GLU A 134 0.56 -26.48 -10.83
CA GLU A 134 1.75 -27.29 -10.55
C GLU A 134 1.89 -28.47 -11.52
N GLU A 135 0.79 -29.11 -11.87
CA GLU A 135 0.77 -30.29 -12.75
C GLU A 135 0.86 -29.94 -14.24
N GLU A 136 0.12 -28.96 -14.71
CA GLU A 136 -0.05 -28.63 -16.14
C GLU A 136 0.63 -27.32 -16.56
N GLY A 137 1.13 -26.54 -15.60
CA GLY A 137 1.75 -25.25 -15.87
C GLY A 137 0.74 -24.12 -16.10
N ILE A 138 1.29 -22.93 -16.36
CA ILE A 138 0.49 -21.70 -16.47
C ILE A 138 -0.38 -21.63 -17.72
N ASP A 139 -0.01 -22.33 -18.78
CA ASP A 139 -0.71 -22.25 -20.07
C ASP A 139 -2.11 -22.85 -20.00
N SER A 140 -2.31 -23.90 -19.18
CA SER A 140 -3.63 -24.49 -18.92
C SER A 140 -4.58 -23.49 -18.26
N LEU A 141 -4.06 -22.70 -17.29
CA LEU A 141 -4.83 -21.64 -16.64
C LEU A 141 -5.11 -20.46 -17.57
N LEU A 142 -4.16 -20.09 -18.42
CA LEU A 142 -4.35 -19.04 -19.43
C LEU A 142 -5.40 -19.44 -20.45
N GLN A 143 -5.41 -20.68 -20.92
CA GLN A 143 -6.45 -21.19 -21.79
C GLN A 143 -7.82 -21.13 -21.15
N LYS A 144 -7.93 -21.54 -19.88
CA LYS A 144 -9.17 -21.42 -19.10
C LYS A 144 -9.63 -19.97 -18.97
N LEU A 145 -8.70 -19.06 -18.64
CA LEU A 145 -9.00 -17.63 -18.51
C LEU A 145 -9.42 -17.01 -19.85
N SER A 146 -8.83 -17.40 -20.97
CA SER A 146 -9.19 -16.90 -22.30
C SER A 146 -10.63 -17.22 -22.68
N ALA A 147 -11.16 -18.36 -22.20
CA ALA A 147 -12.54 -18.76 -22.45
C ALA A 147 -13.57 -18.01 -21.58
N ILE A 148 -13.20 -17.64 -20.34
CA ILE A 148 -14.13 -17.03 -19.37
C ILE A 148 -14.04 -15.49 -19.39
N ASP A 149 -12.83 -14.92 -19.47
CA ASP A 149 -12.58 -13.48 -19.40
C ASP A 149 -11.46 -13.09 -20.39
N PRO A 150 -11.79 -13.00 -21.70
CA PRO A 150 -10.82 -12.66 -22.73
C PRO A 150 -10.07 -11.34 -22.47
N PRO A 151 -10.70 -10.24 -21.98
CA PRO A 151 -9.96 -9.02 -21.65
C PRO A 151 -8.94 -9.20 -20.52
N SER A 152 -9.25 -10.00 -19.49
CA SER A 152 -8.29 -10.34 -18.44
C SER A 152 -7.16 -11.21 -18.94
N TYR A 153 -7.45 -12.16 -19.84
CA TYR A 153 -6.43 -12.95 -20.51
C TYR A 153 -5.42 -12.06 -21.27
N GLU A 154 -5.90 -11.14 -22.12
CA GLU A 154 -5.04 -10.22 -22.86
C GLU A 154 -4.14 -9.39 -21.93
N ARG A 155 -4.65 -8.95 -20.80
CA ARG A 155 -3.91 -8.16 -19.81
C ARG A 155 -2.87 -8.98 -19.04
N LEU A 156 -3.12 -10.26 -18.80
CA LEU A 156 -2.32 -11.11 -17.91
C LEU A 156 -1.38 -12.09 -18.64
N LYS A 157 -1.62 -12.37 -19.92
CA LYS A 157 -0.87 -13.38 -20.69
C LYS A 157 0.65 -13.14 -20.74
N GLU A 158 1.08 -11.88 -20.88
CA GLU A 158 2.52 -11.56 -20.94
C GLU A 158 3.19 -11.62 -19.57
N GLY A 159 2.50 -11.11 -18.54
CA GLY A 159 3.04 -11.08 -17.17
C GLY A 159 3.05 -12.44 -16.47
N ARG A 160 2.32 -13.42 -16.99
CA ARG A 160 2.25 -14.84 -16.57
C ARG A 160 2.23 -15.01 -15.04
N ASN A 161 1.47 -14.14 -14.33
CA ASN A 161 1.39 -14.17 -12.88
C ASN A 161 0.28 -15.15 -12.43
N PRO A 162 0.63 -16.35 -11.88
CA PRO A 162 -0.35 -17.38 -11.57
C PRO A 162 -1.37 -16.91 -10.53
N LYS A 163 -0.95 -16.12 -9.52
CA LYS A 163 -1.86 -15.60 -8.49
C LYS A 163 -2.98 -14.75 -9.07
N ARG A 164 -2.67 -13.90 -10.07
CA ARG A 164 -3.66 -13.04 -10.72
C ARG A 164 -4.58 -13.81 -11.65
N ILE A 165 -4.03 -14.80 -12.36
CA ILE A 165 -4.78 -15.67 -13.27
C ILE A 165 -5.75 -16.53 -12.46
N ILE A 166 -5.25 -17.22 -11.43
CA ILE A 166 -6.06 -18.05 -10.52
C ILE A 166 -7.17 -17.20 -9.91
N ARG A 167 -6.83 -16.00 -9.40
CA ARG A 167 -7.84 -15.11 -8.81
C ARG A 167 -8.95 -14.71 -9.78
N ALA A 168 -8.63 -14.48 -11.05
CA ALA A 168 -9.64 -14.16 -12.07
C ALA A 168 -10.56 -15.35 -12.34
N ILE A 169 -10.01 -16.54 -12.39
CA ILE A 169 -10.76 -17.80 -12.58
C ILE A 169 -11.63 -18.08 -11.34
N GLU A 170 -11.05 -18.01 -10.12
CA GLU A 170 -11.78 -18.18 -8.86
C GLU A 170 -12.99 -17.24 -8.80
N PHE A 171 -12.76 -15.96 -9.10
CA PHE A 171 -13.78 -14.93 -9.04
C PHE A 171 -14.99 -15.29 -9.93
N PHE A 172 -14.73 -15.73 -11.16
CA PHE A 172 -15.80 -16.15 -12.07
C PHE A 172 -16.60 -17.34 -11.52
N TYR A 173 -15.94 -18.38 -11.04
CA TYR A 173 -16.63 -19.56 -10.53
C TYR A 173 -17.40 -19.32 -9.23
N THR A 174 -16.93 -18.38 -8.41
CA THR A 174 -17.58 -18.04 -7.14
C THR A 174 -18.76 -17.09 -7.34
N THR A 175 -18.63 -16.10 -8.26
CA THR A 175 -19.61 -15.00 -8.39
C THR A 175 -20.49 -15.12 -9.63
N GLY A 176 -20.11 -15.93 -10.61
CA GLY A 176 -20.72 -15.96 -11.94
C GLY A 176 -20.40 -14.74 -12.82
N LYS A 177 -19.54 -13.82 -12.35
CA LYS A 177 -19.11 -12.61 -13.06
C LYS A 177 -17.62 -12.65 -13.34
N THR A 178 -17.20 -12.02 -14.42
CA THR A 178 -15.77 -11.84 -14.69
C THR A 178 -15.18 -10.69 -13.86
N ILE A 179 -13.86 -10.71 -13.62
CA ILE A 179 -13.17 -9.56 -13.03
C ILE A 179 -13.29 -8.32 -13.92
N THR A 180 -13.36 -8.50 -15.24
CA THR A 180 -13.56 -7.40 -16.19
C THR A 180 -14.90 -6.73 -15.95
N GLU A 181 -16.00 -7.48 -15.90
CA GLU A 181 -17.34 -6.96 -15.59
C GLU A 181 -17.39 -6.26 -14.24
N GLN A 182 -16.80 -6.86 -13.20
CA GLN A 182 -16.75 -6.26 -11.87
C GLN A 182 -15.99 -4.92 -11.88
N ASN A 183 -14.87 -4.84 -12.59
CA ASN A 183 -14.12 -3.60 -12.71
C ASN A 183 -14.89 -2.51 -13.50
N GLU A 184 -15.64 -2.90 -14.52
CA GLU A 184 -16.49 -1.98 -15.28
C GLU A 184 -17.64 -1.45 -14.42
N MET A 185 -18.34 -2.33 -13.71
CA MET A 185 -19.40 -1.95 -12.78
C MET A 185 -18.89 -0.99 -11.69
N SER A 186 -17.70 -1.27 -11.12
CA SER A 186 -17.10 -0.41 -10.09
C SER A 186 -16.72 0.99 -10.62
N ARG A 187 -16.48 1.13 -11.92
CA ARG A 187 -16.17 2.43 -12.55
C ARG A 187 -17.38 3.30 -12.83
N LEU A 188 -18.57 2.69 -12.88
CA LEU A 188 -19.83 3.43 -13.13
C LEU A 188 -20.28 4.23 -11.92
N GLU A 189 -19.83 3.90 -10.73
CA GLU A 189 -20.14 4.67 -9.54
C GLU A 189 -19.11 5.78 -9.32
N GLU A 190 -19.59 7.00 -9.25
CA GLU A 190 -18.74 8.13 -8.92
C GLU A 190 -18.15 7.98 -7.50
N SER A 191 -16.92 8.42 -7.36
CA SER A 191 -16.30 8.52 -6.04
C SER A 191 -17.07 9.52 -5.17
N PRO A 192 -17.39 9.18 -3.91
CA PRO A 192 -17.99 10.10 -2.97
C PRO A 192 -16.96 11.14 -2.44
N TYR A 193 -15.71 11.02 -2.86
CA TYR A 193 -14.60 11.83 -2.38
C TYR A 193 -14.14 12.86 -3.41
N ASP A 194 -13.86 14.06 -2.93
CA ASP A 194 -13.04 15.08 -3.63
C ASP A 194 -11.64 15.04 -3.04
N ALA A 195 -10.75 14.26 -3.70
CA ALA A 195 -9.43 13.98 -3.19
C ALA A 195 -8.37 14.92 -3.77
N ILE A 196 -7.69 15.67 -2.90
CA ILE A 196 -6.52 16.47 -3.27
C ILE A 196 -5.28 15.60 -3.11
N LYS A 197 -4.69 15.18 -4.23
CA LYS A 197 -3.61 14.19 -4.25
C LYS A 197 -2.25 14.87 -4.36
N ILE A 198 -1.41 14.69 -3.34
CA ILE A 198 -0.01 15.14 -3.30
C ILE A 198 0.89 13.92 -3.41
N GLY A 199 1.74 13.90 -4.42
CA GLY A 199 2.73 12.84 -4.61
C GLY A 199 4.13 13.33 -4.25
N LEU A 200 4.85 12.59 -3.41
CA LEU A 200 6.27 12.82 -3.18
C LEU A 200 7.10 11.96 -4.11
N GLY A 201 8.05 12.58 -4.80
CA GLY A 201 8.96 11.91 -5.73
C GLY A 201 10.40 12.39 -5.60
N PHE A 202 11.25 11.83 -6.44
CA PHE A 202 12.62 12.27 -6.66
C PHE A 202 12.87 12.33 -8.16
N LEU A 203 13.52 13.35 -8.64
CA LEU A 203 14.03 13.43 -10.02
C LEU A 203 15.28 12.56 -10.14
N ASP A 204 16.20 12.70 -9.21
CA ASP A 204 17.38 11.85 -9.10
C ASP A 204 17.05 10.57 -8.32
N ARG A 205 17.07 9.45 -9.03
CA ARG A 205 16.81 8.13 -8.45
C ARG A 205 17.85 7.73 -7.41
N GLU A 206 19.10 8.13 -7.58
CA GLU A 206 20.18 7.76 -6.67
C GLU A 206 19.99 8.40 -5.31
N LYS A 207 19.52 9.64 -5.23
CA LYS A 207 19.16 10.28 -3.97
C LYS A 207 18.07 9.52 -3.21
N LEU A 208 17.06 9.00 -3.89
CA LEU A 208 16.08 8.13 -3.25
C LEU A 208 16.71 6.83 -2.74
N TYR A 209 17.62 6.24 -3.51
CA TYR A 209 18.29 5.00 -3.12
C TYR A 209 19.22 5.19 -1.93
N GLU A 210 19.94 6.29 -1.85
CA GLU A 210 20.75 6.67 -0.68
C GLU A 210 19.89 6.79 0.58
N ARG A 211 18.74 7.47 0.49
CA ARG A 211 17.78 7.58 1.61
C ARG A 211 17.24 6.22 2.05
N ILE A 212 16.94 5.33 1.10
CA ILE A 212 16.49 3.97 1.39
C ILE A 212 17.60 3.19 2.10
N ASN A 213 18.82 3.25 1.60
CA ASN A 213 19.95 2.54 2.19
C ASN A 213 20.23 3.04 3.63
N LEU A 214 20.29 4.37 3.82
CA LEU A 214 20.46 4.97 5.14
C LEU A 214 19.34 4.55 6.10
N ARG A 215 18.09 4.49 5.62
CA ARG A 215 16.97 4.05 6.44
C ARG A 215 17.12 2.60 6.89
N VAL A 216 17.58 1.70 6.04
CA VAL A 216 17.84 0.30 6.41
C VAL A 216 18.96 0.24 7.46
N ASP A 217 20.03 1.04 7.31
CA ASP A 217 21.10 1.10 8.29
C ASP A 217 20.62 1.63 9.67
N LEU A 218 19.73 2.61 9.66
CA LEU A 218 19.08 3.11 10.89
C LEU A 218 18.15 2.07 11.51
N MET A 219 17.37 1.32 10.71
CA MET A 219 16.54 0.24 11.21
C MET A 219 17.36 -0.83 11.95
N LEU A 220 18.52 -1.20 11.41
CA LEU A 220 19.43 -2.14 12.08
C LEU A 220 19.95 -1.60 13.41
N LYS A 221 20.33 -0.33 13.45
CA LYS A 221 20.76 0.33 14.71
C LYS A 221 19.65 0.38 15.74
N ASN A 222 18.39 0.50 15.29
CA ASN A 222 17.22 0.60 16.14
C ASN A 222 16.65 -0.76 16.55
N GLY A 223 17.32 -1.88 16.26
CA GLY A 223 16.94 -3.21 16.74
C GLY A 223 16.12 -4.05 15.75
N LEU A 224 16.26 -3.79 14.43
CA LEU A 224 15.56 -4.58 13.41
C LEU A 224 15.82 -6.09 13.52
N LEU A 225 17.05 -6.51 13.93
CA LEU A 225 17.36 -7.94 14.06
C LEU A 225 16.57 -8.59 15.20
N GLU A 226 16.44 -7.91 16.33
CA GLU A 226 15.69 -8.39 17.49
C GLU A 226 14.19 -8.47 17.14
N GLU A 227 13.65 -7.42 16.51
CA GLU A 227 12.27 -7.43 16.03
C GLU A 227 12.04 -8.57 15.03
N ALA A 228 12.92 -8.74 14.05
CA ALA A 228 12.82 -9.78 13.05
C ALA A 228 12.83 -11.18 13.66
N ARG A 229 13.69 -11.42 14.65
CA ARG A 229 13.75 -12.72 15.36
C ARG A 229 12.46 -13.01 16.11
N GLN A 230 11.88 -12.02 16.78
CA GLN A 230 10.61 -12.15 17.51
C GLN A 230 9.45 -12.41 16.55
N VAL A 231 9.36 -11.63 15.48
CA VAL A 231 8.29 -11.75 14.49
C VAL A 231 8.35 -13.08 13.75
N LEU A 232 9.53 -13.50 13.30
CA LEU A 232 9.71 -14.80 12.61
C LEU A 232 9.49 -16.01 13.52
N GLY A 233 9.66 -15.84 14.84
CA GLY A 233 9.36 -16.87 15.85
C GLY A 233 7.87 -16.95 16.24
N SER A 234 7.02 -16.07 15.73
CA SER A 234 5.58 -16.04 15.99
C SER A 234 4.76 -16.61 14.82
N GLU A 235 3.48 -16.85 15.06
CA GLU A 235 2.56 -17.19 13.98
C GLU A 235 2.33 -15.97 13.07
N LEU A 236 2.49 -16.18 11.76
CA LEU A 236 2.33 -15.14 10.75
C LEU A 236 1.23 -15.48 9.75
N SER A 237 0.42 -14.50 9.41
CA SER A 237 -0.55 -14.63 8.32
C SER A 237 0.15 -14.68 6.95
N GLN A 238 -0.58 -15.13 5.92
CA GLN A 238 -0.10 -15.10 4.53
C GLN A 238 0.26 -13.68 4.04
N THR A 239 -0.21 -12.65 4.71
CA THR A 239 0.06 -11.24 4.38
C THR A 239 1.26 -10.72 5.14
N SER A 240 1.32 -10.89 6.46
CA SER A 240 2.39 -10.37 7.31
C SER A 240 3.75 -10.99 7.01
N VAL A 241 3.80 -12.29 6.67
CA VAL A 241 5.03 -12.98 6.26
C VAL A 241 5.72 -12.35 5.03
N LYS A 242 4.98 -11.58 4.23
CA LYS A 242 5.51 -10.91 3.03
C LYS A 242 6.18 -9.57 3.32
N ALA A 243 6.15 -9.10 4.56
CA ALA A 243 6.77 -7.83 4.93
C ALA A 243 8.27 -7.83 4.59
N ILE A 244 8.70 -6.76 3.93
CA ILE A 244 10.11 -6.52 3.63
C ILE A 244 10.81 -6.22 4.96
N GLY A 245 11.95 -6.84 5.19
CA GLY A 245 12.71 -6.72 6.43
C GLY A 245 12.83 -8.04 7.17
N TYR A 246 11.79 -8.85 7.20
CA TYR A 246 11.84 -10.13 7.90
C TYR A 246 12.28 -11.29 7.01
N LYS A 247 11.64 -11.49 5.88
CA LYS A 247 11.96 -12.59 4.95
C LYS A 247 13.38 -12.48 4.37
N GLU A 248 13.93 -11.27 4.26
CA GLU A 248 15.29 -11.07 3.79
C GLU A 248 16.33 -11.42 4.85
N LEU A 249 15.98 -11.37 6.14
CA LEU A 249 16.83 -11.72 7.27
C LEU A 249 16.69 -13.20 7.69
N MET A 250 15.67 -13.91 7.22
CA MET A 250 15.46 -15.31 7.55
C MET A 250 16.69 -16.20 7.28
N PRO A 251 17.37 -16.13 6.10
CA PRO A 251 18.54 -16.96 5.82
C PRO A 251 19.71 -16.72 6.79
N TYR A 252 19.83 -15.53 7.38
CA TYR A 252 20.83 -15.27 8.43
C TYR A 252 20.51 -16.02 9.72
N PHE A 253 19.24 -16.05 10.13
CA PHE A 253 18.83 -16.79 11.33
C PHE A 253 18.89 -18.31 11.15
N GLU A 254 18.78 -18.79 9.92
CA GLU A 254 18.94 -20.20 9.54
C GLU A 254 20.41 -20.61 9.33
N GLY A 255 21.35 -19.65 9.37
CA GLY A 255 22.77 -19.90 9.18
C GLY A 255 23.18 -20.15 7.72
N GLU A 256 22.32 -19.82 6.76
CA GLU A 256 22.54 -20.03 5.33
C GLU A 256 23.32 -18.90 4.66
N GLN A 257 23.17 -17.67 5.14
CA GLN A 257 23.79 -16.47 4.59
C GLN A 257 24.38 -15.58 5.69
N SER A 258 25.38 -14.78 5.34
CA SER A 258 25.91 -13.76 6.25
C SER A 258 24.91 -12.62 6.46
N LEU A 259 25.07 -11.89 7.56
CA LEU A 259 24.24 -10.72 7.85
C LEU A 259 24.40 -9.65 6.77
N GLU A 260 25.61 -9.42 6.29
CA GLU A 260 25.93 -8.45 5.25
C GLU A 260 25.20 -8.76 3.95
N GLU A 261 25.15 -10.02 3.52
CA GLU A 261 24.42 -10.46 2.33
C GLU A 261 22.91 -10.22 2.48
N CYS A 262 22.36 -10.52 3.64
CA CYS A 262 20.94 -10.28 3.95
C CYS A 262 20.62 -8.78 3.96
N ILE A 263 21.48 -7.92 4.51
CA ILE A 263 21.32 -6.47 4.51
C ILE A 263 21.34 -5.91 3.08
N GLU A 264 22.29 -6.33 2.26
CA GLU A 264 22.34 -5.88 0.86
C GLU A 264 21.11 -6.34 0.06
N LYS A 265 20.63 -7.54 0.32
CA LYS A 265 19.37 -8.04 -0.23
C LYS A 265 18.18 -7.19 0.23
N LEU A 266 18.10 -6.84 1.51
CA LEU A 266 17.06 -6.00 2.08
C LEU A 266 17.05 -4.59 1.43
N LYS A 267 18.21 -3.93 1.34
CA LYS A 267 18.37 -2.65 0.64
C LYS A 267 17.87 -2.74 -0.81
N ARG A 268 18.28 -3.78 -1.53
CA ARG A 268 17.88 -4.00 -2.93
C ARG A 268 16.37 -4.22 -3.08
N GLU A 269 15.76 -5.05 -2.23
CA GLU A 269 14.31 -5.31 -2.29
C GLU A 269 13.49 -4.07 -1.90
N THR A 270 13.98 -3.26 -0.98
CA THR A 270 13.36 -1.98 -0.61
C THR A 270 13.42 -0.97 -1.78
N ARG A 271 14.56 -0.88 -2.49
CA ARG A 271 14.67 -0.07 -3.72
C ARG A 271 13.70 -0.56 -4.82
N ARG A 272 13.57 -1.87 -5.01
CA ARG A 272 12.60 -2.48 -5.94
C ARG A 272 11.17 -2.17 -5.54
N TYR A 273 10.88 -2.19 -4.25
CA TYR A 273 9.56 -1.83 -3.74
C TYR A 273 9.24 -0.35 -4.01
N ALA A 274 10.15 0.56 -3.73
CA ALA A 274 10.01 1.98 -4.04
C ALA A 274 9.76 2.23 -5.54
N LYS A 275 10.48 1.51 -6.43
CA LYS A 275 10.24 1.56 -7.87
C LYS A 275 8.82 1.12 -8.24
N ARG A 276 8.32 0.04 -7.63
CA ARG A 276 6.94 -0.44 -7.88
C ARG A 276 5.90 0.59 -7.42
N GLN A 277 6.12 1.24 -6.26
CA GLN A 277 5.25 2.31 -5.76
C GLN A 277 5.20 3.50 -6.73
N LEU A 278 6.35 4.01 -7.17
CA LEU A 278 6.42 5.08 -8.16
C LEU A 278 5.74 4.71 -9.47
N THR A 279 5.97 3.49 -9.97
CA THR A 279 5.32 3.00 -11.21
C THR A 279 3.80 2.95 -11.05
N TRP A 280 3.31 2.63 -9.86
CA TRP A 280 1.88 2.61 -9.58
C TRP A 280 1.30 4.02 -9.61
N PHE A 281 1.83 4.92 -8.78
CA PHE A 281 1.28 6.26 -8.63
C PHE A 281 1.44 7.16 -9.86
N LYS A 282 2.48 6.97 -10.68
CA LYS A 282 2.67 7.71 -11.94
C LYS A 282 1.58 7.46 -13.00
N ARG A 283 0.72 6.45 -12.81
CA ARG A 283 -0.45 6.20 -13.68
C ARG A 283 -1.58 7.19 -13.45
N ASP A 284 -1.66 7.74 -12.23
CA ASP A 284 -2.67 8.72 -11.87
C ASP A 284 -2.19 10.13 -12.23
N LYS A 285 -2.88 10.74 -13.20
CA LYS A 285 -2.55 12.08 -13.73
C LYS A 285 -3.05 13.22 -12.84
N GLU A 286 -3.88 12.92 -11.84
CA GLU A 286 -4.42 13.90 -10.89
C GLU A 286 -3.48 14.14 -9.70
N ILE A 287 -2.41 13.36 -9.58
CA ILE A 287 -1.41 13.55 -8.53
C ILE A 287 -0.55 14.77 -8.83
N ASN A 288 -0.56 15.73 -7.91
CA ASN A 288 0.35 16.87 -7.89
C ASN A 288 1.69 16.41 -7.32
N TRP A 289 2.68 16.22 -8.20
CA TRP A 289 3.99 15.72 -7.81
C TRP A 289 4.86 16.85 -7.27
N LEU A 290 5.43 16.64 -6.08
CA LEU A 290 6.48 17.44 -5.45
C LEU A 290 7.76 16.58 -5.39
N TYR A 291 8.84 17.14 -5.92
CA TYR A 291 10.11 16.43 -5.96
C TYR A 291 10.99 16.89 -4.80
N VAL A 292 11.23 15.97 -3.85
CA VAL A 292 11.93 16.25 -2.58
C VAL A 292 13.35 16.78 -2.81
N ASP A 293 13.99 16.36 -3.88
CA ASP A 293 15.36 16.72 -4.23
C ASP A 293 15.48 18.01 -5.06
N GLU A 294 14.36 18.64 -5.42
CA GLU A 294 14.32 19.99 -6.02
C GLU A 294 14.10 21.09 -4.99
N GLU A 295 13.57 20.71 -3.81
CA GLU A 295 13.29 21.71 -2.79
C GLU A 295 14.51 21.92 -1.89
N PRO A 296 14.78 23.18 -1.48
CA PRO A 296 15.95 23.49 -0.65
C PRO A 296 15.85 22.87 0.75
N ASN A 297 14.65 22.69 1.26
CA ASN A 297 14.36 22.12 2.58
C ASN A 297 12.92 21.61 2.67
N PHE A 298 12.56 21.04 3.80
CA PHE A 298 11.23 20.49 4.04
C PHE A 298 10.16 21.60 4.12
N GLU A 299 10.47 22.77 4.65
CA GLU A 299 9.55 23.91 4.77
C GLU A 299 9.08 24.38 3.39
N ALA A 300 9.98 24.51 2.42
CA ALA A 300 9.63 24.89 1.05
C ALA A 300 8.72 23.82 0.38
N LEU A 301 8.99 22.52 0.63
CA LEU A 301 8.14 21.43 0.18
C LEU A 301 6.74 21.52 0.78
N LEU A 302 6.65 21.78 2.10
CA LEU A 302 5.40 21.94 2.83
C LEU A 302 4.60 23.14 2.30
N ASP A 303 5.23 24.27 2.10
CA ASP A 303 4.58 25.49 1.58
C ASP A 303 3.96 25.25 0.21
N LYS A 304 4.65 24.55 -0.69
CA LYS A 304 4.09 24.16 -2.00
C LYS A 304 2.89 23.24 -1.85
N ALA A 305 2.97 22.24 -0.97
CA ALA A 305 1.84 21.35 -0.70
C ALA A 305 0.62 22.14 -0.17
N VAL A 306 0.85 23.05 0.78
CA VAL A 306 -0.19 23.89 1.36
C VAL A 306 -0.83 24.81 0.32
N GLN A 307 -0.04 25.41 -0.58
CA GLN A 307 -0.57 26.25 -1.67
C GLN A 307 -1.49 25.47 -2.60
N ILE A 308 -1.09 24.25 -3.02
CA ILE A 308 -1.91 23.37 -3.86
C ILE A 308 -3.22 23.02 -3.15
N ILE A 309 -3.13 22.64 -1.87
CA ILE A 309 -4.30 22.23 -1.09
C ILE A 309 -5.25 23.41 -0.89
N LYS A 310 -4.74 24.59 -0.49
CA LYS A 310 -5.57 25.80 -0.30
C LYS A 310 -6.28 26.22 -1.59
N GLY A 311 -5.59 26.18 -2.73
CA GLY A 311 -6.17 26.48 -4.03
C GLY A 311 -7.32 25.55 -4.44
N ARG A 312 -7.34 24.30 -3.93
CA ARG A 312 -8.41 23.34 -4.18
C ARG A 312 -9.50 23.32 -3.12
N LEU A 313 -9.18 23.72 -1.88
CA LEU A 313 -10.17 23.77 -0.79
C LEU A 313 -11.01 25.05 -0.81
N TYR A 314 -10.42 26.17 -1.21
CA TYR A 314 -10.99 27.50 -1.02
C TYR A 314 -11.04 28.34 -2.33
N GLY A 315 -10.50 27.85 -3.44
CA GLY A 315 -10.58 28.46 -4.77
C GLY A 315 -11.70 27.85 -5.56
#